data_a695c4f05c8643b9d5dc27677aa28d88
#
_entry.id   a695c4f05c8643b9d5dc27677aa28d88
#
_cell.length_a   1.000
_cell.length_b   1.000
_cell.length_c   1.000
_cell.angle_alpha   90.00
_cell.angle_beta   90.00
_cell.angle_gamma   90.00
#
_symmetry.space_group_name_H-M   'P 1'
#
loop_
_entity.id
_entity.type
_entity.pdbx_description
1 polymer ?
#
loop_
_entity_poly.entity_id
_entity_poly.type
_entity_poly.pdbx_seq_one_letter_code
_entity_poly.pdbx_strand_id
1 'polypeptide(L)'
;MESKKLRPIVLAGGLGKRLWPLSTDDEPKQFIPLFGDYSLFDLTLQRLNKSSLFKSPIIITSEKYLKYVQDSIKRTGVESEKIILEPVSKNTYPAILVSVSIALLKNKDEDFLVVPSDHYIKNNQSFHEACLSIIEEIQSEGLMLFGVKPDRPSVDYGYIESKGSNDSIRRVYKFIEKPDSKKAEVLLEKPHIYWNAGMFSFNGSWLMKTSKEVNNNLYKQIEDLIEKKHPIEHCVYLNTEKFKGVQSVSFDKGFVEKNIYNYFTLLDAGWSDLGSWVSLGAMQVDPESKMSIFFNEKADKVERPWGHYEILMETETSKVKSIRVLPGHKLSLQKHRYRSETWYVVKGIAKVTKGGERFTMHNGDSIVINKNETHRLENASNENLEIIEIQTGTYFGEDDIVRIQDVYGRADLH
;
A
#
# COMPACT_ATOMS: atom_id res chain seq x y z
N MET A 1 -11.72 -29.40 -22.30
CA MET A 1 -11.09 -29.23 -20.97
C MET A 1 -11.54 -27.88 -20.44
N GLU A 2 -12.10 -27.81 -19.23
CA GLU A 2 -12.34 -26.51 -18.58
C GLU A 2 -11.01 -25.79 -18.43
N SER A 3 -10.95 -24.54 -18.83
CA SER A 3 -9.72 -23.74 -18.65
C SER A 3 -9.40 -23.61 -17.17
N LYS A 4 -8.15 -23.84 -16.78
CA LYS A 4 -7.69 -23.61 -15.40
C LYS A 4 -8.01 -22.18 -14.99
N LYS A 5 -8.53 -21.99 -13.78
CA LYS A 5 -8.86 -20.68 -13.23
C LYS A 5 -8.25 -20.52 -11.84
N LEU A 6 -7.75 -19.34 -11.54
CA LEU A 6 -7.28 -18.98 -10.21
C LEU A 6 -8.43 -18.56 -9.30
N ARG A 7 -8.39 -19.00 -8.04
CA ARG A 7 -9.26 -18.46 -7.00
C ARG A 7 -8.58 -17.28 -6.30
N PRO A 8 -9.09 -16.07 -6.43
CA PRO A 8 -8.51 -14.93 -5.72
C PRO A 8 -8.76 -15.03 -4.21
N ILE A 9 -7.72 -14.69 -3.42
CA ILE A 9 -7.80 -14.36 -2.00
C ILE A 9 -7.49 -12.88 -1.88
N VAL A 10 -8.48 -12.06 -1.53
CA VAL A 10 -8.34 -10.62 -1.38
C VAL A 10 -8.06 -10.29 0.09
N LEU A 11 -6.85 -9.80 0.37
CA LEU A 11 -6.43 -9.41 1.72
C LEU A 11 -6.91 -7.98 2.02
N ALA A 12 -7.94 -7.83 2.86
CA ALA A 12 -8.58 -6.56 3.16
C ALA A 12 -8.55 -6.18 4.67
N GLY A 13 -7.63 -6.77 5.44
CA GLY A 13 -7.49 -6.56 6.89
C GLY A 13 -6.49 -5.48 7.29
N GLY A 14 -5.78 -4.85 6.35
CA GLY A 14 -4.75 -3.84 6.61
C GLY A 14 -5.35 -2.54 7.20
N LEU A 15 -4.62 -1.90 8.13
CA LEU A 15 -5.05 -0.65 8.77
C LEU A 15 -4.73 0.60 7.92
N GLY A 16 -3.82 0.51 6.96
CA GLY A 16 -3.48 1.58 6.02
C GLY A 16 -3.04 2.92 6.64
N LYS A 17 -2.48 2.93 7.86
CA LYS A 17 -2.20 4.13 8.69
C LYS A 17 -1.24 5.15 8.06
N ARG A 18 -0.46 4.78 7.05
CA ARG A 18 0.57 5.64 6.45
C ARG A 18 0.02 6.82 5.65
N LEU A 19 -1.27 6.83 5.31
CA LEU A 19 -1.95 7.94 4.66
C LEU A 19 -2.76 8.80 5.65
N TRP A 20 -2.50 8.68 6.95
CA TRP A 20 -3.13 9.58 7.91
C TRP A 20 -2.86 11.05 7.53
N PRO A 21 -3.85 11.99 7.60
CA PRO A 21 -5.18 11.82 8.16
C PRO A 21 -6.26 11.30 7.19
N LEU A 22 -5.91 11.04 5.92
CA LEU A 22 -6.84 10.50 4.93
C LEU A 22 -7.36 9.12 5.34
N SER A 23 -6.47 8.26 5.87
CA SER A 23 -6.84 6.95 6.39
C SER A 23 -6.81 6.91 7.91
N THR A 24 -7.81 6.32 8.52
CA THR A 24 -7.96 6.15 9.98
C THR A 24 -8.19 4.68 10.32
N ASP A 25 -8.21 4.36 11.63
CA ASP A 25 -8.55 3.00 12.07
C ASP A 25 -10.01 2.63 11.75
N ASP A 26 -10.90 3.62 11.61
CA ASP A 26 -12.31 3.42 11.27
C ASP A 26 -12.53 3.42 9.75
N GLU A 27 -11.76 4.17 9.01
CA GLU A 27 -11.81 4.24 7.55
C GLU A 27 -10.43 3.99 6.95
N PRO A 28 -10.03 2.71 6.77
CA PRO A 28 -8.72 2.37 6.25
C PRO A 28 -8.61 2.62 4.75
N LYS A 29 -7.40 2.88 4.27
CA LYS A 29 -7.03 3.30 2.91
C LYS A 29 -7.77 2.56 1.80
N GLN A 30 -7.88 1.24 1.93
CA GLN A 30 -8.48 0.39 0.88
C GLN A 30 -9.96 0.65 0.62
N PHE A 31 -10.68 1.25 1.58
CA PHE A 31 -12.12 1.53 1.46
C PHE A 31 -12.44 2.98 1.15
N ILE A 32 -11.45 3.87 1.20
CA ILE A 32 -11.63 5.29 0.85
C ILE A 32 -11.85 5.42 -0.66
N PRO A 33 -12.86 6.17 -1.12
CA PRO A 33 -13.15 6.36 -2.54
C PRO A 33 -12.14 7.32 -3.20
N LEU A 34 -10.90 6.86 -3.43
CA LEU A 34 -9.80 7.63 -4.02
C LEU A 34 -9.95 7.83 -5.54
N PHE A 35 -10.83 7.10 -6.22
CA PHE A 35 -10.98 7.07 -7.67
C PHE A 35 -12.44 7.37 -8.07
N GLY A 36 -12.87 8.59 -7.86
CA GLY A 36 -14.29 8.97 -7.96
C GLY A 36 -15.08 8.27 -6.86
N ASP A 37 -16.11 7.52 -7.25
CA ASP A 37 -16.95 6.77 -6.31
C ASP A 37 -16.35 5.43 -5.87
N TYR A 38 -15.16 5.06 -6.41
CA TYR A 38 -14.53 3.77 -6.20
C TYR A 38 -13.31 3.85 -5.29
N SER A 39 -13.24 2.91 -4.36
CA SER A 39 -12.07 2.65 -3.52
C SER A 39 -11.06 1.72 -4.21
N LEU A 40 -9.86 1.58 -3.66
CA LEU A 40 -8.87 0.59 -4.13
C LEU A 40 -9.40 -0.83 -4.04
N PHE A 41 -10.19 -1.12 -3.01
CA PHE A 41 -10.86 -2.41 -2.85
C PHE A 41 -11.88 -2.65 -3.97
N ASP A 42 -12.70 -1.64 -4.31
CA ASP A 42 -13.63 -1.72 -5.43
C ASP A 42 -12.91 -1.99 -6.77
N LEU A 43 -11.83 -1.25 -7.04
CA LEU A 43 -11.02 -1.45 -8.25
C LEU A 43 -10.41 -2.86 -8.30
N THR A 44 -9.98 -3.40 -7.16
CA THR A 44 -9.48 -4.77 -7.07
C THR A 44 -10.57 -5.79 -7.38
N LEU A 45 -11.77 -5.65 -6.81
CA LEU A 45 -12.89 -6.52 -7.10
C LEU A 45 -13.30 -6.45 -8.59
N GLN A 46 -13.42 -5.25 -9.16
CA GLN A 46 -13.76 -5.07 -10.57
C GLN A 46 -12.72 -5.70 -11.51
N ARG A 47 -11.42 -5.57 -11.21
CA ARG A 47 -10.32 -6.17 -11.97
C ARG A 47 -10.45 -7.69 -12.03
N LEU A 48 -10.76 -8.31 -10.91
CA LEU A 48 -10.96 -9.76 -10.82
C LEU A 48 -12.23 -10.21 -11.54
N ASN A 49 -13.32 -9.44 -11.46
CA ASN A 49 -14.61 -9.82 -12.07
C ASN A 49 -14.63 -9.66 -13.60
N LYS A 50 -13.79 -8.78 -14.15
CA LYS A 50 -13.74 -8.50 -15.60
C LYS A 50 -13.02 -9.56 -16.43
N SER A 51 -12.57 -10.66 -15.84
CA SER A 51 -11.79 -11.69 -16.52
C SER A 51 -12.28 -13.08 -16.19
N SER A 52 -12.40 -13.92 -17.22
CA SER A 52 -12.74 -15.35 -17.08
C SER A 52 -11.61 -16.19 -16.45
N LEU A 53 -10.44 -15.60 -16.20
CA LEU A 53 -9.29 -16.25 -15.56
C LEU A 53 -9.54 -16.56 -14.07
N PHE A 54 -10.52 -15.90 -13.47
CA PHE A 54 -10.74 -15.97 -12.03
C PHE A 54 -12.07 -16.64 -11.67
N LYS A 55 -12.07 -17.33 -10.52
CA LYS A 55 -13.27 -17.75 -9.81
C LYS A 55 -13.74 -16.63 -8.88
N SER A 56 -14.93 -16.77 -8.28
CA SER A 56 -15.41 -15.85 -7.24
C SER A 56 -14.39 -15.74 -6.09
N PRO A 57 -14.00 -14.53 -5.66
CA PRO A 57 -12.95 -14.34 -4.68
C PRO A 57 -13.37 -14.78 -3.27
N ILE A 58 -12.39 -15.20 -2.48
CA ILE A 58 -12.46 -15.26 -1.03
C ILE A 58 -11.92 -13.91 -0.52
N ILE A 59 -12.67 -13.24 0.34
CA ILE A 59 -12.27 -11.97 0.94
C ILE A 59 -11.96 -12.23 2.41
N ILE A 60 -10.77 -11.87 2.88
CA ILE A 60 -10.43 -11.93 4.30
C ILE A 60 -10.21 -10.52 4.86
N THR A 61 -10.90 -10.19 5.94
CA THR A 61 -10.91 -8.85 6.52
C THR A 61 -11.15 -8.88 8.02
N SER A 62 -10.97 -7.76 8.71
CA SER A 62 -11.37 -7.62 10.12
C SER A 62 -12.90 -7.57 10.25
N GLU A 63 -13.44 -8.13 11.33
CA GLU A 63 -14.90 -8.07 11.63
C GLU A 63 -15.46 -6.65 11.54
N LYS A 64 -14.71 -5.64 11.99
CA LYS A 64 -15.14 -4.23 11.97
C LYS A 64 -15.30 -3.66 10.56
N TYR A 65 -14.68 -4.27 9.55
CA TYR A 65 -14.76 -3.81 8.16
C TYR A 65 -15.77 -4.57 7.30
N LEU A 66 -16.53 -5.51 7.88
CA LEU A 66 -17.53 -6.30 7.16
C LEU A 66 -18.50 -5.42 6.35
N LYS A 67 -18.98 -4.32 6.95
CA LYS A 67 -19.90 -3.42 6.27
C LYS A 67 -19.29 -2.80 5.01
N TYR A 68 -18.05 -2.32 5.07
CA TYR A 68 -17.35 -1.77 3.90
C TYR A 68 -17.22 -2.81 2.77
N VAL A 69 -16.88 -4.06 3.13
CA VAL A 69 -16.80 -5.17 2.16
C VAL A 69 -18.16 -5.44 1.52
N GLN A 70 -19.23 -5.51 2.30
CA GLN A 70 -20.59 -5.72 1.79
C GLN A 70 -21.06 -4.59 0.87
N ASP A 71 -20.81 -3.33 1.25
CA ASP A 71 -21.16 -2.15 0.45
C ASP A 71 -20.37 -2.15 -0.88
N SER A 72 -19.10 -2.52 -0.86
CA SER A 72 -18.28 -2.65 -2.08
C SER A 72 -18.74 -3.80 -2.98
N ILE A 73 -19.08 -4.95 -2.43
CA ILE A 73 -19.65 -6.09 -3.19
C ILE A 73 -20.93 -5.63 -3.89
N LYS A 74 -21.81 -4.94 -3.17
CA LYS A 74 -23.06 -4.41 -3.74
C LYS A 74 -22.79 -3.38 -4.84
N ARG A 75 -21.86 -2.45 -4.64
CA ARG A 75 -21.51 -1.40 -5.59
C ARG A 75 -20.86 -1.94 -6.86
N THR A 76 -20.00 -2.95 -6.71
CA THR A 76 -19.26 -3.54 -7.85
C THR A 76 -20.00 -4.67 -8.56
N GLY A 77 -21.05 -5.23 -7.96
CA GLY A 77 -21.79 -6.39 -8.46
C GLY A 77 -20.98 -7.69 -8.47
N VAL A 78 -19.91 -7.77 -7.68
CA VAL A 78 -19.04 -8.95 -7.60
C VAL A 78 -19.62 -9.95 -6.60
N GLU A 79 -19.72 -11.21 -7.00
CA GLU A 79 -20.08 -12.30 -6.08
C GLU A 79 -18.82 -12.88 -5.44
N SER A 80 -18.75 -12.90 -4.11
CA SER A 80 -17.65 -13.55 -3.40
C SER A 80 -18.01 -15.00 -3.00
N GLU A 81 -17.01 -15.88 -3.01
CA GLU A 81 -17.19 -17.28 -2.53
C GLU A 81 -17.41 -17.30 -1.02
N LYS A 82 -16.57 -16.56 -0.29
CA LYS A 82 -16.63 -16.43 1.18
C LYS A 82 -16.11 -15.07 1.61
N ILE A 83 -16.61 -14.57 2.75
CA ILE A 83 -16.04 -13.48 3.51
C ILE A 83 -15.56 -14.06 4.84
N ILE A 84 -14.25 -14.04 5.09
CA ILE A 84 -13.63 -14.54 6.32
C ILE A 84 -13.33 -13.35 7.23
N LEU A 85 -13.76 -13.44 8.48
CA LEU A 85 -13.72 -12.34 9.44
C LEU A 85 -12.71 -12.65 10.56
N GLU A 86 -11.62 -11.87 10.58
CA GLU A 86 -10.58 -11.93 11.58
C GLU A 86 -10.97 -11.07 12.80
N PRO A 87 -11.00 -11.64 14.01
CA PRO A 87 -11.30 -10.85 15.23
C PRO A 87 -10.16 -9.91 15.63
N VAL A 88 -8.92 -10.24 15.25
CA VAL A 88 -7.71 -9.43 15.45
C VAL A 88 -6.77 -9.61 14.27
N SER A 89 -5.93 -8.62 13.96
CA SER A 89 -4.96 -8.74 12.88
C SER A 89 -3.76 -9.61 13.27
N LYS A 90 -3.41 -10.58 12.43
CA LYS A 90 -2.27 -11.50 12.61
C LYS A 90 -1.29 -11.48 11.43
N ASN A 91 -1.36 -10.41 10.60
CA ASN A 91 -0.57 -10.27 9.40
C ASN A 91 -0.98 -11.25 8.27
N THR A 92 -0.24 -11.29 7.16
CA THR A 92 -0.70 -11.91 5.91
C THR A 92 -0.60 -13.43 5.88
N TYR A 93 0.38 -14.05 6.54
CA TYR A 93 0.56 -15.49 6.45
C TYR A 93 -0.58 -16.30 7.10
N PRO A 94 -1.02 -16.00 8.33
CA PRO A 94 -2.21 -16.65 8.89
C PRO A 94 -3.47 -16.43 8.05
N ALA A 95 -3.68 -15.22 7.54
CA ALA A 95 -4.81 -14.90 6.69
C ALA A 95 -4.87 -15.77 5.42
N ILE A 96 -3.72 -15.94 4.75
CA ILE A 96 -3.60 -16.81 3.58
C ILE A 96 -3.89 -18.26 3.93
N LEU A 97 -3.26 -18.80 4.98
CA LEU A 97 -3.45 -20.20 5.37
C LEU A 97 -4.90 -20.51 5.77
N VAL A 98 -5.55 -19.61 6.51
CA VAL A 98 -6.97 -19.75 6.87
C VAL A 98 -7.83 -19.80 5.62
N SER A 99 -7.60 -18.87 4.68
CA SER A 99 -8.39 -18.78 3.45
C SER A 99 -8.25 -20.03 2.59
N VAL A 100 -7.02 -20.51 2.42
CA VAL A 100 -6.73 -21.77 1.69
C VAL A 100 -7.34 -22.96 2.40
N SER A 101 -7.17 -23.10 3.73
CA SER A 101 -7.71 -24.21 4.50
C SER A 101 -9.24 -24.32 4.37
N ILE A 102 -9.96 -23.19 4.44
CA ILE A 102 -11.43 -23.16 4.29
C ILE A 102 -11.83 -23.54 2.86
N ALA A 103 -11.13 -23.05 1.84
CA ALA A 103 -11.42 -23.39 0.45
C ALA A 103 -11.22 -24.88 0.16
N LEU A 104 -10.13 -25.47 0.69
CA LEU A 104 -9.79 -26.88 0.48
C LEU A 104 -10.74 -27.86 1.20
N LEU A 105 -11.57 -27.41 2.13
CA LEU A 105 -12.66 -28.24 2.67
C LEU A 105 -13.69 -28.62 1.58
N LYS A 106 -13.87 -27.77 0.57
CA LYS A 106 -14.81 -27.99 -0.55
C LYS A 106 -14.13 -28.66 -1.74
N ASN A 107 -12.96 -28.14 -2.14
CA ASN A 107 -12.22 -28.58 -3.30
C ASN A 107 -10.79 -28.94 -2.89
N LYS A 108 -10.45 -30.21 -2.99
CA LYS A 108 -9.14 -30.71 -2.54
C LYS A 108 -7.94 -30.24 -3.36
N ASP A 109 -8.17 -29.72 -4.55
CA ASP A 109 -7.13 -29.20 -5.43
C ASP A 109 -7.62 -27.92 -6.10
N GLU A 110 -6.98 -26.80 -5.78
CA GLU A 110 -7.33 -25.50 -6.30
C GLU A 110 -6.10 -24.59 -6.34
N ASP A 111 -5.99 -23.81 -7.42
CA ASP A 111 -4.92 -22.81 -7.58
C ASP A 111 -5.42 -21.44 -7.11
N PHE A 112 -4.60 -20.74 -6.34
CA PHE A 112 -4.95 -19.48 -5.71
C PHE A 112 -4.13 -18.32 -6.25
N LEU A 113 -4.72 -17.13 -6.21
CA LEU A 113 -4.07 -15.84 -6.43
C LEU A 113 -4.33 -14.94 -5.22
N VAL A 114 -3.31 -14.64 -4.44
CA VAL A 114 -3.40 -13.67 -3.34
C VAL A 114 -3.17 -12.28 -3.87
N VAL A 115 -4.09 -11.37 -3.58
CA VAL A 115 -3.99 -9.95 -3.96
C VAL A 115 -4.29 -9.05 -2.76
N PRO A 116 -3.46 -8.03 -2.51
CA PRO A 116 -3.80 -6.96 -1.59
C PRO A 116 -4.97 -6.13 -2.11
N SER A 117 -5.82 -5.67 -1.21
CA SER A 117 -6.98 -4.83 -1.53
C SER A 117 -6.66 -3.35 -1.71
N ASP A 118 -5.45 -2.94 -1.35
CA ASP A 118 -5.03 -1.54 -1.22
C ASP A 118 -3.96 -1.12 -2.24
N HIS A 119 -3.70 -1.96 -3.25
CA HIS A 119 -2.79 -1.66 -4.34
C HIS A 119 -3.51 -1.09 -5.56
N TYR A 120 -2.88 -0.12 -6.20
CA TYR A 120 -3.32 0.40 -7.49
C TYR A 120 -2.62 -0.31 -8.65
N ILE A 121 -3.36 -0.62 -9.69
CA ILE A 121 -2.87 -1.15 -10.97
C ILE A 121 -3.52 -0.33 -12.08
N LYS A 122 -2.69 0.37 -12.86
CA LYS A 122 -3.15 1.26 -13.94
C LYS A 122 -3.68 0.47 -15.14
N ASN A 123 -2.97 -0.57 -15.53
CA ASN A 123 -3.29 -1.39 -16.70
C ASN A 123 -3.77 -2.78 -16.28
N ASN A 124 -5.12 -2.96 -16.25
CA ASN A 124 -5.71 -4.26 -15.92
C ASN A 124 -5.41 -5.34 -16.97
N GLN A 125 -5.22 -4.97 -18.25
CA GLN A 125 -4.90 -5.93 -19.30
C GLN A 125 -3.53 -6.59 -19.05
N SER A 126 -2.49 -5.78 -18.77
CA SER A 126 -1.15 -6.31 -18.44
C SER A 126 -1.16 -7.16 -17.16
N PHE A 127 -2.00 -6.82 -16.18
CA PHE A 127 -2.19 -7.68 -15.01
C PHE A 127 -2.82 -9.04 -15.37
N HIS A 128 -3.84 -9.06 -16.25
CA HIS A 128 -4.47 -10.30 -16.70
C HIS A 128 -3.49 -11.15 -17.52
N GLU A 129 -2.65 -10.54 -18.37
CA GLU A 129 -1.61 -11.24 -19.14
C GLU A 129 -0.58 -11.89 -18.21
N ALA A 130 -0.13 -11.20 -17.17
CA ALA A 130 0.75 -11.79 -16.15
C ALA A 130 0.09 -12.97 -15.42
N CYS A 131 -1.20 -12.87 -15.09
CA CYS A 131 -1.95 -13.98 -14.51
C CYS A 131 -2.13 -15.15 -15.48
N LEU A 132 -2.35 -14.88 -16.77
CA LEU A 132 -2.46 -15.91 -17.79
C LEU A 132 -1.15 -16.70 -17.94
N SER A 133 0.00 -16.02 -17.98
CA SER A 133 1.31 -16.67 -18.01
C SER A 133 1.50 -17.61 -16.81
N ILE A 134 1.03 -17.22 -15.63
CA ILE A 134 1.06 -18.09 -14.45
C ILE A 134 0.17 -19.32 -14.66
N ILE A 135 -1.07 -19.16 -15.16
CA ILE A 135 -2.01 -20.26 -15.37
C ILE A 135 -1.46 -21.28 -16.37
N GLU A 136 -0.80 -20.80 -17.44
CA GLU A 136 -0.23 -21.63 -18.49
C GLU A 136 1.00 -22.43 -18.02
N GLU A 137 1.82 -21.82 -17.17
CA GLU A 137 3.11 -22.37 -16.75
C GLU A 137 3.10 -22.86 -15.29
N ILE A 138 1.97 -22.72 -14.55
CA ILE A 138 1.91 -23.09 -13.14
C ILE A 138 2.19 -24.58 -12.99
N GLN A 139 3.32 -24.88 -12.35
CA GLN A 139 3.66 -26.22 -11.90
C GLN A 139 2.91 -26.47 -10.60
N SER A 140 2.54 -27.72 -10.35
CA SER A 140 1.86 -28.11 -9.10
C SER A 140 2.69 -27.83 -7.84
N GLU A 141 3.98 -27.55 -7.98
CA GLU A 141 4.92 -27.26 -6.91
C GLU A 141 5.69 -25.96 -7.18
N GLY A 142 5.42 -24.93 -6.38
CA GLY A 142 6.11 -23.65 -6.43
C GLY A 142 5.25 -22.46 -6.04
N LEU A 143 5.92 -21.40 -5.63
CA LEU A 143 5.31 -20.09 -5.36
C LEU A 143 5.63 -19.15 -6.50
N MET A 144 4.61 -18.56 -7.09
CA MET A 144 4.73 -17.52 -8.11
C MET A 144 4.56 -16.14 -7.46
N LEU A 145 5.54 -15.27 -7.67
CA LEU A 145 5.52 -13.85 -7.28
C LEU A 145 5.28 -12.96 -8.50
N PHE A 146 4.96 -11.69 -8.25
CA PHE A 146 4.86 -10.67 -9.28
C PHE A 146 5.98 -9.66 -9.08
N GLY A 147 6.89 -9.60 -10.07
CA GLY A 147 8.06 -8.72 -10.05
C GLY A 147 7.81 -7.43 -10.80
N VAL A 148 8.05 -6.29 -10.16
CA VAL A 148 7.97 -4.95 -10.76
C VAL A 148 9.36 -4.38 -10.93
N LYS A 149 9.64 -3.75 -12.09
CA LYS A 149 10.93 -3.10 -12.33
C LYS A 149 11.08 -1.90 -11.39
N PRO A 150 12.14 -1.85 -10.56
CA PRO A 150 12.34 -0.74 -9.66
C PRO A 150 12.77 0.52 -10.41
N ASP A 151 12.26 1.67 -9.97
CA ASP A 151 12.59 3.02 -10.49
C ASP A 151 13.42 3.85 -9.49
N ARG A 152 13.50 3.40 -8.23
CA ARG A 152 14.23 4.05 -7.13
C ARG A 152 14.61 3.04 -6.05
N PRO A 153 15.56 3.36 -5.14
CA PRO A 153 15.77 2.54 -3.95
C PRO A 153 14.56 2.69 -3.01
N SER A 154 14.04 1.58 -2.47
CA SER A 154 12.93 1.58 -1.53
C SER A 154 13.21 0.64 -0.37
N VAL A 155 12.92 1.10 0.84
CA VAL A 155 12.99 0.29 2.08
C VAL A 155 11.63 -0.34 2.42
N ASP A 156 10.58 -0.01 1.66
CA ASP A 156 9.22 -0.47 1.90
C ASP A 156 8.88 -1.79 1.22
N TYR A 157 9.69 -2.21 0.23
CA TYR A 157 9.42 -3.37 -0.62
C TYR A 157 10.41 -4.51 -0.41
N GLY A 158 9.94 -5.74 -0.62
CA GLY A 158 10.80 -6.89 -0.84
C GLY A 158 11.47 -6.83 -2.22
N TYR A 159 12.68 -7.35 -2.34
CA TYR A 159 13.44 -7.41 -3.59
C TYR A 159 13.61 -8.84 -4.07
N ILE A 160 13.40 -9.04 -5.36
CA ILE A 160 13.61 -10.29 -6.09
C ILE A 160 14.90 -10.16 -6.91
N GLU A 161 15.90 -10.98 -6.63
CA GLU A 161 17.12 -11.11 -7.45
C GLU A 161 16.98 -12.33 -8.36
N SER A 162 17.19 -12.15 -9.66
CA SER A 162 17.16 -13.21 -10.68
C SER A 162 18.51 -13.31 -11.38
N LYS A 163 18.77 -14.47 -12.03
CA LYS A 163 19.99 -14.64 -12.87
C LYS A 163 19.83 -14.14 -14.31
N GLY A 164 18.66 -13.58 -14.62
CA GLY A 164 18.30 -13.16 -15.96
C GLY A 164 17.76 -14.32 -16.80
N SER A 165 16.60 -14.11 -17.38
CA SER A 165 15.95 -14.97 -18.38
C SER A 165 14.98 -14.11 -19.15
N ASN A 166 14.69 -14.48 -20.40
CA ASN A 166 13.63 -13.88 -21.20
C ASN A 166 12.30 -14.65 -21.12
N ASP A 167 12.26 -15.71 -20.29
CA ASP A 167 11.07 -16.50 -20.09
C ASP A 167 9.98 -15.68 -19.36
N SER A 168 8.72 -16.00 -19.61
CA SER A 168 7.57 -15.40 -18.94
C SER A 168 7.57 -15.68 -17.43
N ILE A 169 7.96 -16.91 -17.05
CA ILE A 169 8.19 -17.31 -15.66
C ILE A 169 9.70 -17.46 -15.39
N ARG A 170 10.19 -16.80 -14.37
CA ARG A 170 11.61 -16.75 -14.01
C ARG A 170 11.82 -17.28 -12.61
N ARG A 171 12.96 -17.95 -12.40
CA ARG A 171 13.31 -18.42 -11.06
C ARG A 171 13.87 -17.29 -10.20
N VAL A 172 13.40 -17.21 -8.95
CA VAL A 172 13.96 -16.34 -7.92
C VAL A 172 15.28 -16.95 -7.44
N TYR A 173 16.37 -16.20 -7.60
CA TYR A 173 17.67 -16.59 -7.07
C TYR A 173 17.80 -16.23 -5.60
N LYS A 174 17.33 -15.06 -5.22
CA LYS A 174 17.31 -14.57 -3.83
C LYS A 174 16.13 -13.65 -3.61
N PHE A 175 15.49 -13.77 -2.46
CA PHE A 175 14.49 -12.85 -1.96
C PHE A 175 15.06 -12.07 -0.77
N ILE A 176 14.79 -10.77 -0.68
CA ILE A 176 15.29 -9.89 0.36
C ILE A 176 14.13 -9.00 0.82
N GLU A 177 13.61 -9.25 2.01
CA GLU A 177 12.49 -8.49 2.55
C GLU A 177 12.98 -7.16 3.16
N LYS A 178 12.48 -6.04 2.65
CA LYS A 178 12.63 -4.69 3.20
C LYS A 178 14.06 -4.38 3.66
N PRO A 179 15.03 -4.25 2.74
CA PRO A 179 16.40 -3.94 3.07
C PRO A 179 16.51 -2.53 3.70
N ASP A 180 17.61 -2.27 4.40
CA ASP A 180 17.97 -0.90 4.77
C ASP A 180 18.32 -0.04 3.54
N SER A 181 18.38 1.29 3.70
CA SER A 181 18.59 2.25 2.60
C SER A 181 19.89 1.95 1.81
N LYS A 182 21.01 1.71 2.49
CA LYS A 182 22.29 1.41 1.83
C LYS A 182 22.22 0.14 0.98
N LYS A 183 21.57 -0.88 1.51
CA LYS A 183 21.39 -2.14 0.80
C LYS A 183 20.43 -2.00 -0.39
N ALA A 184 19.37 -1.17 -0.24
CA ALA A 184 18.45 -0.88 -1.33
C ALA A 184 19.16 -0.16 -2.51
N GLU A 185 20.02 0.82 -2.22
CA GLU A 185 20.86 1.49 -3.22
C GLU A 185 21.78 0.51 -3.97
N VAL A 186 22.53 -0.32 -3.23
CA VAL A 186 23.42 -1.36 -3.83
C VAL A 186 22.63 -2.38 -4.64
N LEU A 187 21.43 -2.74 -4.23
CA LEU A 187 20.58 -3.67 -4.99
C LEU A 187 20.17 -3.08 -6.34
N LEU A 188 19.87 -1.78 -6.38
CA LEU A 188 19.41 -1.12 -7.61
C LEU A 188 20.51 -1.07 -8.70
N GLU A 189 21.78 -1.08 -8.31
CA GLU A 189 22.93 -1.14 -9.25
C GLU A 189 23.10 -2.50 -9.92
N LYS A 190 22.49 -3.56 -9.37
CA LYS A 190 22.59 -4.90 -9.92
C LYS A 190 21.63 -5.11 -11.10
N PRO A 191 22.03 -5.90 -12.10
CA PRO A 191 21.09 -6.36 -13.13
C PRO A 191 20.07 -7.33 -12.53
N HIS A 192 18.89 -7.40 -13.17
CA HIS A 192 17.84 -8.40 -12.86
C HIS A 192 17.32 -8.35 -11.42
N ILE A 193 17.17 -7.13 -10.90
CA ILE A 193 16.51 -6.83 -9.63
C ILE A 193 15.10 -6.34 -9.91
N TYR A 194 14.14 -6.81 -9.09
CA TYR A 194 12.74 -6.43 -9.17
C TYR A 194 12.18 -6.22 -7.76
N TRP A 195 11.19 -5.36 -7.61
CA TRP A 195 10.38 -5.30 -6.40
C TRP A 195 9.36 -6.43 -6.38
N ASN A 196 9.08 -6.98 -5.20
CA ASN A 196 7.95 -7.86 -4.97
C ASN A 196 6.67 -7.02 -4.83
N ALA A 197 5.70 -7.26 -5.71
CA ALA A 197 4.40 -6.56 -5.67
C ALA A 197 3.48 -7.04 -4.53
N GLY A 198 3.91 -7.99 -3.69
CA GLY A 198 3.08 -8.53 -2.60
C GLY A 198 1.87 -9.34 -3.08
N MET A 199 1.90 -9.80 -4.31
CA MET A 199 0.92 -10.72 -4.89
C MET A 199 1.56 -12.08 -5.10
N PHE A 200 0.79 -13.15 -4.89
CA PHE A 200 1.30 -14.52 -4.89
C PHE A 200 0.32 -15.47 -5.57
N SER A 201 0.84 -16.45 -6.31
CA SER A 201 0.02 -17.55 -6.82
C SER A 201 0.67 -18.88 -6.52
N PHE A 202 -0.15 -19.88 -6.19
CA PHE A 202 0.30 -21.20 -5.77
C PHE A 202 -0.85 -22.23 -5.83
N ASN A 203 -0.49 -23.51 -5.87
CA ASN A 203 -1.44 -24.59 -5.60
C ASN A 203 -1.70 -24.70 -4.10
N GLY A 204 -2.97 -24.79 -3.70
CA GLY A 204 -3.36 -24.79 -2.28
C GLY A 204 -2.83 -26.00 -1.51
N SER A 205 -2.89 -27.19 -2.08
CA SER A 205 -2.39 -28.42 -1.44
C SER A 205 -0.87 -28.37 -1.25
N TRP A 206 -0.15 -27.87 -2.25
CA TRP A 206 1.29 -27.62 -2.15
C TRP A 206 1.63 -26.61 -1.05
N LEU A 207 0.92 -25.47 -1.00
CA LEU A 207 1.15 -24.47 0.04
C LEU A 207 0.97 -25.06 1.44
N MET A 208 -0.12 -25.80 1.68
CA MET A 208 -0.39 -26.40 2.99
C MET A 208 0.69 -27.41 3.38
N LYS A 209 1.12 -28.29 2.45
CA LYS A 209 2.22 -29.24 2.67
C LYS A 209 3.52 -28.51 3.01
N THR A 210 3.92 -27.52 2.19
CA THR A 210 5.17 -26.78 2.37
C THR A 210 5.14 -25.91 3.63
N SER A 211 3.98 -25.32 3.98
CA SER A 211 3.82 -24.54 5.21
C SER A 211 4.04 -25.40 6.46
N LYS A 212 3.66 -26.68 6.44
CA LYS A 212 3.97 -27.62 7.52
C LYS A 212 5.47 -27.83 7.69
N GLU A 213 6.24 -27.81 6.60
CA GLU A 213 7.70 -27.96 6.64
C GLU A 213 8.40 -26.66 7.07
N VAL A 214 7.95 -25.50 6.53
CA VAL A 214 8.56 -24.18 6.74
C VAL A 214 8.21 -23.59 8.11
N ASN A 215 6.96 -23.73 8.57
CA ASN A 215 6.46 -23.20 9.83
C ASN A 215 5.39 -24.12 10.46
N ASN A 216 5.82 -25.27 10.98
CA ASN A 216 4.94 -26.28 11.56
C ASN A 216 4.08 -25.76 12.72
N ASN A 217 4.61 -24.80 13.49
CA ASN A 217 3.87 -24.20 14.60
C ASN A 217 2.63 -23.45 14.10
N LEU A 218 2.82 -22.55 13.15
CA LEU A 218 1.71 -21.82 12.55
C LEU A 218 0.74 -22.77 11.84
N TYR A 219 1.26 -23.75 11.06
CA TYR A 219 0.42 -24.74 10.39
C TYR A 219 -0.53 -25.43 11.37
N LYS A 220 -0.02 -25.95 12.49
CA LYS A 220 -0.83 -26.60 13.53
C LYS A 220 -1.87 -25.67 14.15
N GLN A 221 -1.49 -24.41 14.44
CA GLN A 221 -2.42 -23.42 14.97
C GLN A 221 -3.60 -23.17 14.01
N ILE A 222 -3.34 -23.14 12.70
CA ILE A 222 -4.40 -22.99 11.69
C ILE A 222 -5.23 -24.28 11.56
N GLU A 223 -4.59 -25.46 11.59
CA GLU A 223 -5.30 -26.73 11.57
C GLU A 223 -6.25 -26.90 12.77
N ASP A 224 -5.83 -26.47 13.96
CA ASP A 224 -6.65 -26.47 15.18
C ASP A 224 -7.77 -25.42 15.16
N LEU A 225 -7.59 -24.34 14.40
CA LEU A 225 -8.59 -23.27 14.25
C LEU A 225 -9.73 -23.70 13.34
N ILE A 226 -9.41 -24.40 12.25
CA ILE A 226 -10.39 -24.73 11.20
C ILE A 226 -11.16 -25.99 11.60
N GLU A 227 -12.46 -25.83 11.78
CA GLU A 227 -13.34 -26.99 11.98
C GLU A 227 -13.43 -27.82 10.70
N LYS A 228 -13.39 -29.15 10.83
CA LYS A 228 -13.41 -30.09 9.69
C LYS A 228 -14.72 -30.08 8.89
N LYS A 229 -15.73 -29.32 9.33
CA LYS A 229 -16.98 -29.12 8.60
C LYS A 229 -16.90 -27.85 7.79
N HIS A 230 -17.23 -27.95 6.50
CA HIS A 230 -17.32 -26.78 5.62
C HIS A 230 -18.33 -25.79 6.18
N PRO A 231 -17.95 -24.52 6.43
CA PRO A 231 -18.91 -23.50 6.85
C PRO A 231 -19.97 -23.32 5.75
N ILE A 232 -21.24 -23.53 6.07
CA ILE A 232 -22.35 -23.32 5.14
C ILE A 232 -22.55 -21.81 4.92
N GLU A 233 -22.27 -21.04 5.94
CA GLU A 233 -22.43 -19.60 5.95
C GLU A 233 -21.47 -18.89 4.97
N HIS A 234 -21.98 -17.85 4.31
CA HIS A 234 -21.17 -17.02 3.39
C HIS A 234 -20.13 -16.20 4.15
N CYS A 235 -20.49 -15.67 5.33
CA CYS A 235 -19.57 -15.00 6.26
C CYS A 235 -19.08 -16.00 7.31
N VAL A 236 -17.76 -16.17 7.39
CA VAL A 236 -17.09 -17.09 8.32
C VAL A 236 -16.40 -16.31 9.42
N TYR A 237 -16.91 -16.39 10.63
CA TYR A 237 -16.31 -15.80 11.82
C TYR A 237 -15.28 -16.75 12.41
N LEU A 238 -14.03 -16.28 12.56
CA LEU A 238 -13.01 -17.09 13.20
C LEU A 238 -13.14 -17.05 14.72
N ASN A 239 -12.87 -18.18 15.36
CA ASN A 239 -12.92 -18.24 16.82
C ASN A 239 -11.90 -17.30 17.45
N THR A 240 -12.38 -16.31 18.21
CA THR A 240 -11.58 -15.22 18.77
C THR A 240 -10.46 -15.72 19.68
N GLU A 241 -10.77 -16.64 20.60
CA GLU A 241 -9.78 -17.10 21.59
C GLU A 241 -8.68 -17.93 20.93
N LYS A 242 -9.04 -18.82 20.03
CA LYS A 242 -8.05 -19.61 19.25
C LYS A 242 -7.21 -18.68 18.37
N PHE A 243 -7.85 -17.72 17.66
CA PHE A 243 -7.14 -16.85 16.71
C PHE A 243 -6.21 -15.84 17.40
N LYS A 244 -6.53 -15.37 18.61
CA LYS A 244 -5.61 -14.55 19.43
C LYS A 244 -4.28 -15.27 19.69
N GLY A 245 -4.29 -16.58 19.85
CA GLY A 245 -3.10 -17.41 20.07
C GLY A 245 -2.27 -17.67 18.80
N VAL A 246 -2.79 -17.38 17.60
CA VAL A 246 -2.09 -17.61 16.34
C VAL A 246 -0.88 -16.69 16.21
N GLN A 247 0.24 -17.22 15.73
CA GLN A 247 1.47 -16.49 15.45
C GLN A 247 1.22 -15.35 14.45
N SER A 248 1.67 -14.13 14.76
CA SER A 248 1.59 -12.98 13.84
C SER A 248 2.86 -12.89 13.01
N VAL A 249 2.76 -13.11 11.71
CA VAL A 249 3.90 -13.10 10.77
C VAL A 249 3.45 -12.79 9.35
N SER A 250 4.23 -11.99 8.59
CA SER A 250 3.96 -11.77 7.18
C SER A 250 4.29 -13.01 6.34
N PHE A 251 3.62 -13.17 5.23
CA PHE A 251 3.88 -14.27 4.29
C PHE A 251 5.29 -14.17 3.71
N ASP A 252 5.74 -12.95 3.42
CA ASP A 252 7.09 -12.68 2.92
C ASP A 252 8.18 -13.22 3.85
N LYS A 253 8.15 -12.86 5.14
CA LYS A 253 9.14 -13.32 6.15
C LYS A 253 8.92 -14.76 6.59
N GLY A 254 7.64 -15.16 6.72
CA GLY A 254 7.29 -16.45 7.27
C GLY A 254 7.45 -17.61 6.29
N PHE A 255 7.28 -17.33 4.99
CA PHE A 255 7.26 -18.32 3.92
C PHE A 255 8.21 -17.99 2.77
N VAL A 256 8.07 -16.83 2.10
CA VAL A 256 8.81 -16.52 0.86
C VAL A 256 10.32 -16.54 1.06
N GLU A 257 10.83 -15.93 2.13
CA GLU A 257 12.28 -15.93 2.43
C GLU A 257 12.86 -17.32 2.70
N LYS A 258 12.03 -18.25 3.16
CA LYS A 258 12.45 -19.60 3.56
C LYS A 258 12.23 -20.65 2.46
N ASN A 259 11.33 -20.36 1.52
CA ASN A 259 11.00 -21.26 0.43
C ASN A 259 12.02 -21.14 -0.71
N ILE A 260 12.51 -22.29 -1.19
CA ILE A 260 13.49 -22.36 -2.29
C ILE A 260 12.84 -22.52 -3.67
N TYR A 261 11.54 -22.80 -3.73
CA TYR A 261 10.78 -22.99 -4.96
C TYR A 261 9.99 -21.73 -5.31
N ASN A 262 10.67 -20.59 -5.36
CA ASN A 262 10.08 -19.31 -5.73
C ASN A 262 10.38 -18.99 -7.20
N TYR A 263 9.33 -18.59 -7.91
CA TYR A 263 9.37 -18.11 -9.28
C TYR A 263 8.67 -16.76 -9.35
N PHE A 264 8.82 -16.02 -10.44
CA PHE A 264 8.10 -14.77 -10.64
C PHE A 264 7.82 -14.50 -12.10
N THR A 265 6.72 -13.80 -12.36
CA THR A 265 6.42 -13.15 -13.64
C THR A 265 6.62 -11.65 -13.51
N LEU A 266 6.90 -10.98 -14.66
CA LEU A 266 6.96 -9.52 -14.68
C LEU A 266 5.55 -8.93 -14.65
N LEU A 267 5.39 -7.87 -13.88
CA LEU A 267 4.17 -7.08 -13.80
C LEU A 267 4.48 -5.65 -14.30
N ASP A 268 4.30 -5.43 -15.59
CA ASP A 268 4.37 -4.09 -16.20
C ASP A 268 2.97 -3.52 -16.39
N ALA A 269 2.33 -3.20 -15.27
CA ALA A 269 0.93 -2.79 -15.22
C ALA A 269 0.73 -1.42 -14.54
N GLY A 270 1.79 -0.64 -14.36
CA GLY A 270 1.71 0.63 -13.62
C GLY A 270 1.26 0.40 -12.17
N TRP A 271 1.91 -0.58 -11.50
CA TRP A 271 1.63 -0.95 -10.12
C TRP A 271 2.17 0.08 -9.12
N SER A 272 1.39 0.33 -8.08
CA SER A 272 1.80 1.08 -6.88
C SER A 272 1.08 0.53 -5.65
N ASP A 273 1.81 0.43 -4.53
CA ASP A 273 1.20 0.07 -3.24
C ASP A 273 0.44 1.24 -2.61
N LEU A 274 0.57 2.46 -3.17
CA LEU A 274 0.03 3.70 -2.59
C LEU A 274 0.27 3.80 -1.07
N GLY A 275 1.43 3.33 -0.63
CA GLY A 275 1.78 3.20 0.78
C GLY A 275 2.21 4.51 1.43
N SER A 276 2.35 5.59 0.67
CA SER A 276 2.81 6.89 1.16
C SER A 276 2.14 8.04 0.39
N TRP A 277 2.15 9.24 0.98
CA TRP A 277 1.72 10.47 0.32
C TRP A 277 2.52 10.77 -0.95
N VAL A 278 3.77 10.31 -1.02
CA VAL A 278 4.61 10.44 -2.22
C VAL A 278 4.09 9.58 -3.35
N SER A 279 3.81 8.32 -3.07
CA SER A 279 3.27 7.41 -4.09
C SER A 279 1.89 7.88 -4.57
N LEU A 280 1.10 8.48 -3.68
CA LEU A 280 -0.18 9.10 -4.04
C LEU A 280 0.01 10.36 -4.90
N GLY A 281 0.93 11.26 -4.54
CA GLY A 281 1.23 12.48 -5.29
C GLY A 281 2.00 12.26 -6.59
N ALA A 282 2.80 11.18 -6.68
CA ALA A 282 3.52 10.81 -7.91
C ALA A 282 2.61 10.14 -8.96
N MET A 283 1.41 9.73 -8.60
CA MET A 283 0.39 9.40 -9.58
C MET A 283 0.04 10.68 -10.31
N GLN A 284 0.66 10.92 -11.48
CA GLN A 284 0.15 11.90 -12.43
C GLN A 284 -1.32 11.54 -12.66
N VAL A 285 -2.17 12.36 -12.07
CA VAL A 285 -3.62 12.23 -12.21
C VAL A 285 -3.88 12.30 -13.71
N ASP A 286 -4.28 11.19 -14.29
CA ASP A 286 -4.89 11.23 -15.62
C ASP A 286 -6.06 12.20 -15.49
N PRO A 287 -6.12 13.30 -16.28
CA PRO A 287 -7.21 14.28 -16.18
C PRO A 287 -8.60 13.65 -16.35
N GLU A 288 -8.68 12.46 -16.93
CA GLU A 288 -9.91 11.66 -17.05
C GLU A 288 -10.17 10.78 -15.81
N SER A 289 -9.19 10.58 -14.92
CA SER A 289 -9.45 9.90 -13.63
C SER A 289 -10.03 10.91 -12.66
N LYS A 290 -11.26 10.68 -12.18
CA LYS A 290 -11.92 11.51 -11.15
C LYS A 290 -11.18 11.56 -9.78
N MET A 291 -9.90 11.22 -9.72
CA MET A 291 -8.99 11.59 -8.63
C MET A 291 -8.88 13.11 -8.44
N SER A 292 -9.25 13.86 -9.46
CA SER A 292 -9.39 15.31 -9.42
C SER A 292 -10.29 15.82 -8.28
N ILE A 293 -11.15 15.00 -7.69
CA ILE A 293 -12.00 15.43 -6.57
C ILE A 293 -11.22 15.53 -5.27
N PHE A 294 -10.17 14.73 -5.07
CA PHE A 294 -9.27 14.88 -3.91
C PHE A 294 -8.11 15.83 -4.19
N PHE A 295 -7.61 15.84 -5.41
CA PHE A 295 -6.76 16.88 -5.93
C PHE A 295 -7.69 17.84 -6.66
N ASN A 296 -8.14 18.88 -5.99
CA ASN A 296 -9.01 19.91 -6.54
C ASN A 296 -8.54 20.26 -7.96
N GLU A 297 -9.27 19.88 -9.03
CA GLU A 297 -8.93 20.19 -10.44
C GLU A 297 -8.76 21.70 -10.68
N LYS A 298 -9.17 22.48 -9.70
CA LYS A 298 -8.93 23.90 -9.49
C LYS A 298 -8.26 24.13 -8.14
N ALA A 299 -7.23 23.35 -7.79
CA ALA A 299 -6.38 23.73 -6.68
C ALA A 299 -5.87 25.13 -7.02
N ASP A 300 -6.47 26.15 -6.43
CA ASP A 300 -6.03 27.51 -6.63
C ASP A 300 -4.57 27.57 -6.21
N LYS A 301 -3.71 27.68 -7.22
CA LYS A 301 -2.28 27.85 -7.03
C LYS A 301 -2.08 29.20 -6.36
N VAL A 302 -1.66 29.18 -5.12
CA VAL A 302 -1.43 30.39 -4.34
C VAL A 302 0.05 30.76 -4.46
N GLU A 303 0.32 31.78 -5.28
CA GLU A 303 1.67 32.29 -5.48
C GLU A 303 2.17 33.02 -4.22
N ARG A 304 3.45 32.80 -3.91
CA ARG A 304 4.17 33.43 -2.78
C ARG A 304 5.58 33.87 -3.25
N PRO A 305 6.23 34.78 -2.57
CA PRO A 305 7.59 35.24 -2.96
C PRO A 305 8.63 34.10 -2.96
N TRP A 306 8.39 33.02 -2.26
CA TRP A 306 9.30 31.87 -2.16
C TRP A 306 8.94 30.74 -3.13
N GLY A 307 7.85 30.83 -3.88
CA GLY A 307 7.31 29.79 -4.75
C GLY A 307 5.79 29.77 -4.73
N HIS A 308 5.18 28.61 -4.55
CA HIS A 308 3.72 28.51 -4.46
C HIS A 308 3.30 27.30 -3.62
N TYR A 309 2.04 27.27 -3.25
CA TYR A 309 1.41 26.08 -2.74
C TYR A 309 0.05 25.85 -3.40
N GLU A 310 -0.39 24.59 -3.36
CA GLU A 310 -1.70 24.14 -3.81
C GLU A 310 -2.36 23.37 -2.66
N ILE A 311 -3.67 23.64 -2.41
CA ILE A 311 -4.43 22.90 -1.39
C ILE A 311 -4.96 21.63 -2.05
N LEU A 312 -4.40 20.49 -1.66
CA LEU A 312 -4.77 19.20 -2.20
C LEU A 312 -6.05 18.64 -1.54
N MET A 313 -6.23 18.91 -0.25
CA MET A 313 -7.39 18.44 0.52
C MET A 313 -7.62 19.38 1.71
N GLU A 314 -8.90 19.58 2.08
CA GLU A 314 -9.29 20.26 3.31
C GLU A 314 -10.54 19.61 3.91
N THR A 315 -10.47 19.33 5.21
CA THR A 315 -11.58 18.80 6.03
C THR A 315 -11.73 19.64 7.30
N GLU A 316 -12.69 19.34 8.16
CA GLU A 316 -12.84 20.02 9.45
C GLU A 316 -11.61 19.85 10.37
N THR A 317 -10.86 18.77 10.25
CA THR A 317 -9.75 18.43 11.16
C THR A 317 -8.39 18.37 10.52
N SER A 318 -8.29 18.53 9.19
CA SER A 318 -7.03 18.42 8.45
C SER A 318 -7.02 19.22 7.16
N LYS A 319 -5.82 19.69 6.76
CA LYS A 319 -5.55 20.32 5.47
C LYS A 319 -4.25 19.80 4.91
N VAL A 320 -4.23 19.42 3.63
CA VAL A 320 -3.04 18.93 2.93
C VAL A 320 -2.68 19.89 1.81
N LYS A 321 -1.39 20.28 1.75
CA LYS A 321 -0.87 21.15 0.71
C LYS A 321 0.32 20.51 0.01
N SER A 322 0.44 20.76 -1.29
CA SER A 322 1.69 20.65 -2.02
C SER A 322 2.38 22.00 -1.99
N ILE A 323 3.63 22.04 -1.55
CA ILE A 323 4.42 23.27 -1.45
C ILE A 323 5.65 23.15 -2.34
N ARG A 324 5.84 24.11 -3.24
CA ARG A 324 7.05 24.22 -4.07
C ARG A 324 7.84 25.47 -3.68
N VAL A 325 9.10 25.26 -3.28
CA VAL A 325 10.01 26.33 -2.88
C VAL A 325 11.12 26.47 -3.93
N LEU A 326 11.28 27.67 -4.47
CA LEU A 326 12.32 27.99 -5.48
C LEU A 326 13.73 27.86 -4.88
N PRO A 327 14.77 27.57 -5.70
CA PRO A 327 16.16 27.52 -5.26
C PRO A 327 16.58 28.80 -4.49
N GLY A 328 17.21 28.60 -3.33
CA GLY A 328 17.68 29.72 -2.48
C GLY A 328 16.59 30.46 -1.71
N HIS A 329 15.32 30.05 -1.83
CA HIS A 329 14.21 30.67 -1.12
C HIS A 329 13.84 29.91 0.14
N LYS A 330 13.11 30.59 1.04
CA LYS A 330 12.68 30.02 2.33
C LYS A 330 11.35 30.62 2.78
N LEU A 331 10.61 29.89 3.57
CA LEU A 331 9.41 30.37 4.25
C LEU A 331 9.79 31.26 5.46
N SER A 332 8.82 31.92 6.05
CA SER A 332 9.00 32.65 7.33
C SER A 332 9.39 31.68 8.46
N LEU A 333 10.11 32.17 9.46
CA LEU A 333 10.19 31.52 10.75
C LEU A 333 8.87 31.79 11.48
N GLN A 334 8.10 30.76 11.73
CA GLN A 334 6.71 30.89 12.17
C GLN A 334 6.33 29.82 13.19
N LYS A 335 5.18 29.97 13.81
CA LYS A 335 4.53 28.96 14.64
C LYS A 335 3.01 29.08 14.52
N HIS A 336 2.29 28.01 14.92
CA HIS A 336 0.83 27.92 14.87
C HIS A 336 0.26 27.54 16.24
N ARG A 337 -0.88 28.11 16.61
CA ARG A 337 -1.54 27.86 17.91
C ARG A 337 -2.50 26.67 17.82
N TYR A 338 -3.22 26.54 16.71
CA TYR A 338 -4.37 25.65 16.58
C TYR A 338 -4.09 24.40 15.76
N ARG A 339 -2.95 24.33 15.04
CA ARG A 339 -2.57 23.18 14.23
C ARG A 339 -1.14 22.72 14.50
N SER A 340 -0.91 21.44 14.24
CA SER A 340 0.40 20.82 14.04
C SER A 340 0.61 20.53 12.56
N GLU A 341 1.85 20.37 12.14
CA GLU A 341 2.20 20.10 10.75
C GLU A 341 3.10 18.88 10.64
N THR A 342 2.95 18.11 9.59
CA THR A 342 3.90 17.09 9.18
C THR A 342 4.37 17.45 7.79
N TRP A 343 5.68 17.61 7.61
CA TRP A 343 6.29 17.85 6.32
C TRP A 343 6.95 16.60 5.79
N TYR A 344 6.77 16.34 4.52
CA TYR A 344 7.36 15.24 3.79
C TYR A 344 8.07 15.77 2.55
N VAL A 345 9.37 15.45 2.38
CA VAL A 345 10.15 15.90 1.21
C VAL A 345 9.90 14.97 0.04
N VAL A 346 9.29 15.50 -1.02
CA VAL A 346 9.00 14.78 -2.28
C VAL A 346 10.18 14.87 -3.24
N LYS A 347 10.80 16.08 -3.33
CA LYS A 347 11.91 16.34 -4.26
C LYS A 347 12.80 17.43 -3.71
N GLY A 348 14.11 17.31 -3.94
CA GLY A 348 15.10 18.30 -3.54
C GLY A 348 15.68 18.05 -2.14
N ILE A 349 16.34 19.07 -1.60
CA ILE A 349 16.95 19.03 -0.26
C ILE A 349 16.39 20.19 0.56
N ALA A 350 15.74 19.85 1.66
CA ALA A 350 15.17 20.81 2.59
C ALA A 350 16.13 21.06 3.77
N LYS A 351 16.34 22.33 4.13
CA LYS A 351 16.84 22.70 5.46
C LYS A 351 15.64 23.11 6.30
N VAL A 352 15.44 22.43 7.41
CA VAL A 352 14.34 22.67 8.33
C VAL A 352 14.89 23.20 9.64
N THR A 353 14.39 24.36 10.07
CA THR A 353 14.56 24.82 11.45
C THR A 353 13.34 24.42 12.25
N LYS A 354 13.51 23.76 13.39
CA LYS A 354 12.45 23.31 14.29
C LYS A 354 12.89 23.49 15.74
N GLY A 355 12.15 24.26 16.54
CA GLY A 355 12.45 24.49 17.96
C GLY A 355 13.85 25.04 18.24
N GLY A 356 14.51 25.72 17.25
CA GLY A 356 15.88 26.19 17.34
C GLY A 356 16.94 25.25 16.80
N GLU A 357 16.63 24.00 16.55
CA GLU A 357 17.51 23.01 15.91
C GLU A 357 17.39 23.07 14.38
N ARG A 358 18.43 22.62 13.67
CA ARG A 358 18.46 22.58 12.21
C ARG A 358 18.64 21.17 11.70
N PHE A 359 17.81 20.78 10.75
CA PHE A 359 17.81 19.46 10.10
C PHE A 359 18.03 19.65 8.59
N THR A 360 18.79 18.74 8.00
CA THR A 360 18.82 18.57 6.54
C THR A 360 17.99 17.33 6.20
N MET A 361 17.02 17.49 5.32
CA MET A 361 16.10 16.45 4.92
C MET A 361 16.20 16.21 3.42
N HIS A 362 16.20 14.94 3.03
CA HIS A 362 16.28 14.49 1.65
C HIS A 362 14.94 13.91 1.20
N ASN A 363 14.85 13.60 -0.07
CA ASN A 363 13.67 12.90 -0.61
C ASN A 363 13.34 11.64 0.22
N GLY A 364 12.11 11.53 0.68
CA GLY A 364 11.63 10.45 1.52
C GLY A 364 11.62 10.74 3.03
N ASP A 365 12.33 11.78 3.48
CA ASP A 365 12.34 12.17 4.89
C ASP A 365 11.06 12.92 5.29
N SER A 366 10.67 12.76 6.56
CA SER A 366 9.54 13.48 7.14
C SER A 366 9.88 14.06 8.53
N ILE A 367 9.21 15.13 8.90
CA ILE A 367 9.34 15.77 10.20
C ILE A 367 7.97 16.25 10.71
N VAL A 368 7.72 16.03 12.00
CA VAL A 368 6.51 16.51 12.67
C VAL A 368 6.84 17.80 13.42
N ILE A 369 5.99 18.82 13.27
CA ILE A 369 6.05 20.10 13.93
C ILE A 369 4.82 20.22 14.82
N ASN A 370 5.04 20.39 16.13
CA ASN A 370 3.96 20.46 17.10
C ASN A 370 3.34 21.87 17.15
N LYS A 371 2.14 21.98 17.74
CA LYS A 371 1.54 23.28 18.05
C LYS A 371 2.50 24.12 18.86
N ASN A 372 2.55 25.43 18.56
CA ASN A 372 3.43 26.44 19.17
C ASN A 372 4.94 26.22 18.94
N GLU A 373 5.36 25.21 18.19
CA GLU A 373 6.75 24.98 17.86
C GLU A 373 7.20 25.86 16.70
N THR A 374 8.31 26.60 16.91
CA THR A 374 8.86 27.48 15.87
C THR A 374 9.51 26.67 14.76
N HIS A 375 9.21 27.00 13.50
CA HIS A 375 9.73 26.25 12.38
C HIS A 375 9.91 27.11 11.13
N ARG A 376 10.80 26.67 10.23
CA ARG A 376 11.06 27.27 8.92
C ARG A 376 11.49 26.21 7.93
N LEU A 377 11.01 26.30 6.70
CA LEU A 377 11.45 25.52 5.55
C LEU A 377 12.32 26.37 4.65
N GLU A 378 13.49 25.85 4.25
CA GLU A 378 14.42 26.50 3.31
C GLU A 378 14.79 25.49 2.20
N ASN A 379 14.82 25.94 0.95
CA ASN A 379 15.36 25.14 -0.15
C ASN A 379 16.88 25.25 -0.19
N ALA A 380 17.57 24.15 0.11
CA ALA A 380 19.03 24.07 0.13
C ALA A 380 19.62 23.51 -1.18
N SER A 381 18.77 23.21 -2.18
CA SER A 381 19.18 22.66 -3.46
C SER A 381 19.20 23.71 -4.57
N ASN A 382 19.82 23.38 -5.70
CA ASN A 382 19.79 24.18 -6.93
C ASN A 382 18.57 23.90 -7.81
N GLU A 383 17.68 23.00 -7.36
CA GLU A 383 16.43 22.66 -8.01
C GLU A 383 15.26 23.08 -7.12
N ASN A 384 14.04 23.02 -7.66
CA ASN A 384 12.85 23.24 -6.86
C ASN A 384 12.75 22.18 -5.76
N LEU A 385 12.49 22.64 -4.54
CA LEU A 385 12.11 21.78 -3.42
C LEU A 385 10.60 21.57 -3.47
N GLU A 386 10.16 20.33 -3.41
CA GLU A 386 8.75 19.97 -3.32
C GLU A 386 8.50 19.19 -2.03
N ILE A 387 7.53 19.65 -1.24
CA ILE A 387 7.09 18.97 -0.03
C ILE A 387 5.57 18.78 -0.03
N ILE A 388 5.11 17.76 0.68
CA ILE A 388 3.72 17.66 1.13
C ILE A 388 3.65 18.10 2.58
N GLU A 389 2.80 19.10 2.85
CA GLU A 389 2.48 19.58 4.18
C GLU A 389 1.11 19.05 4.59
N ILE A 390 1.05 18.37 5.72
CA ILE A 390 -0.18 17.89 6.33
C ILE A 390 -0.40 18.68 7.62
N GLN A 391 -1.44 19.49 7.64
CA GLN A 391 -1.87 20.25 8.81
C GLN A 391 -2.99 19.49 9.53
N THR A 392 -2.92 19.42 10.85
CA THR A 392 -3.94 18.80 11.69
C THR A 392 -4.27 19.69 12.87
N GLY A 393 -5.55 19.88 13.11
CA GLY A 393 -6.00 20.79 14.16
C GLY A 393 -7.45 21.14 14.05
N THR A 394 -7.80 22.25 14.68
CA THR A 394 -9.18 22.77 14.73
C THR A 394 -9.36 24.03 13.91
N TYR A 395 -8.26 24.59 13.37
CA TYR A 395 -8.28 25.80 12.57
C TYR A 395 -7.06 25.89 11.64
N PHE A 396 -7.26 26.27 10.37
CA PHE A 396 -6.24 26.28 9.31
C PHE A 396 -6.12 27.64 8.59
N GLY A 397 -6.69 28.71 9.14
CA GLY A 397 -6.61 30.05 8.58
C GLY A 397 -5.17 30.60 8.58
N GLU A 398 -4.88 31.55 7.67
CA GLU A 398 -3.56 32.20 7.58
C GLU A 398 -3.28 33.13 8.77
N ASP A 399 -4.30 33.58 9.48
CA ASP A 399 -4.24 34.35 10.72
C ASP A 399 -3.75 33.56 11.94
N ASP A 400 -3.70 32.19 11.85
CA ASP A 400 -2.99 31.35 12.84
C ASP A 400 -1.47 31.36 12.66
N ILE A 401 -0.95 31.99 11.58
CA ILE A 401 0.49 32.06 11.33
C ILE A 401 1.10 33.21 12.15
N VAL A 402 1.77 32.89 13.24
CA VAL A 402 2.58 33.85 13.99
C VAL A 402 3.98 33.90 13.38
N ARG A 403 4.28 34.94 12.59
CA ARG A 403 5.58 35.15 11.94
C ARG A 403 6.57 35.78 12.89
N ILE A 404 7.69 35.11 13.14
CA ILE A 404 8.77 35.61 14.02
C ILE A 404 9.82 36.32 13.20
N GLN A 405 10.16 35.80 12.02
CA GLN A 405 11.09 36.38 11.05
C GLN A 405 10.59 36.12 9.64
N ASP A 406 10.49 37.14 8.84
CA ASP A 406 10.10 37.05 7.43
C ASP A 406 11.01 37.92 6.57
N VAL A 407 11.66 37.31 5.56
CA VAL A 407 12.58 38.03 4.65
C VAL A 407 11.85 38.79 3.54
N TYR A 408 10.54 38.65 3.45
CA TYR A 408 9.68 39.22 2.42
C TYR A 408 8.79 40.37 2.97
N GLY A 409 9.03 40.83 4.21
CA GLY A 409 8.35 41.98 4.81
C GLY A 409 6.89 41.73 5.22
N ARG A 410 6.49 40.48 5.50
CA ARG A 410 5.11 40.16 5.89
C ARG A 410 4.93 40.00 7.41
N ALA A 411 5.98 40.28 8.21
CA ALA A 411 5.95 40.06 9.67
C ALA A 411 5.07 41.08 10.43
N ASP A 412 4.77 42.23 9.81
CA ASP A 412 4.12 43.37 10.46
C ASP A 412 2.65 43.56 10.07
N LEU A 413 1.98 42.56 9.51
CA LEU A 413 0.60 42.67 9.02
C LEU A 413 -0.47 42.14 10.03
N HIS A 414 -0.15 42.21 11.35
CA HIS A 414 -1.12 41.93 12.42
C HIS A 414 -1.01 42.89 13.60
#